data_db4995a2415ecaf78c79977cc567d5c9
#
_entry.id   db4995a2415ecaf78c79977cc567d5c9
#
_cell.length_a   1.000
_cell.length_b   1.000
_cell.length_c   1.000
_cell.angle_alpha   90.00
_cell.angle_beta   90.00
_cell.angle_gamma   90.00
#
_symmetry.space_group_name_H-M   'P 1'
#
loop_
_entity.id
_entity.type
_entity.pdbx_description
1 polymer ?
#
loop_
_entity_poly.entity_id
_entity_poly.type
_entity_poly.pdbx_seq_one_letter_code
_entity_poly.pdbx_strand_id
1 'polypeptide(L)'
;MDYGRPPVLTEEERRANTEKAIAARCRRAEVKQQLHDGKISLEDVLNMKDDPIVNRMRIEELIRAMLGIGIAKATKIMEKLEIASNRRIKGLGSIQSRKLIEYFQK
;
A
#
# COMPACT_ATOMS: atom_id res chain seq x y z
N MET A 1 17.89 -32.18 -14.25
CA MET A 1 16.52 -32.38 -13.78
C MET A 1 16.17 -31.41 -12.70
N ASP A 2 14.96 -30.85 -12.77
CA ASP A 2 14.58 -29.76 -11.89
C ASP A 2 13.83 -30.24 -10.64
N TYR A 3 14.53 -30.97 -9.80
CA TYR A 3 13.94 -31.45 -8.57
C TYR A 3 13.62 -30.30 -7.65
N GLY A 4 12.37 -30.21 -7.22
CA GLY A 4 11.93 -29.19 -6.30
C GLY A 4 11.73 -27.80 -6.90
N ARG A 5 11.91 -27.65 -8.20
CA ARG A 5 11.62 -26.38 -8.87
C ARG A 5 10.17 -26.30 -9.27
N PRO A 6 9.55 -25.11 -9.18
CA PRO A 6 8.22 -24.93 -9.73
C PRO A 6 8.24 -25.09 -11.25
N PRO A 7 7.09 -25.38 -11.88
CA PRO A 7 7.01 -25.48 -13.34
C PRO A 7 7.59 -24.23 -13.99
N VAL A 8 8.34 -24.45 -15.08
CA VAL A 8 8.93 -23.34 -15.82
C VAL A 8 7.81 -22.64 -16.60
N LEU A 9 7.66 -21.34 -16.39
CA LEU A 9 6.70 -20.53 -17.12
C LEU A 9 7.15 -20.36 -18.57
N THR A 10 6.20 -20.27 -19.50
CA THR A 10 6.49 -19.92 -20.89
C THR A 10 7.03 -18.48 -20.94
N GLU A 11 7.69 -18.10 -22.03
CA GLU A 11 8.18 -16.73 -22.19
C GLU A 11 7.03 -15.72 -22.14
N GLU A 12 5.89 -16.06 -22.71
CA GLU A 12 4.71 -15.21 -22.69
C GLU A 12 4.20 -15.01 -21.26
N GLU A 13 4.15 -16.07 -20.47
CA GLU A 13 3.75 -16.01 -19.08
C GLU A 13 4.72 -15.18 -18.25
N ARG A 14 6.02 -15.32 -18.49
CA ARG A 14 7.04 -14.52 -17.82
C ARG A 14 6.90 -13.05 -18.14
N ARG A 15 6.67 -12.70 -19.41
CA ARG A 15 6.46 -11.32 -19.83
C ARG A 15 5.22 -10.75 -19.16
N ALA A 16 4.12 -11.47 -19.19
CA ALA A 16 2.87 -11.03 -18.56
C ALA A 16 3.04 -10.82 -17.07
N ASN A 17 3.73 -11.73 -16.37
CA ASN A 17 3.98 -11.60 -14.94
C ASN A 17 4.90 -10.43 -14.65
N THR A 18 5.93 -10.21 -15.46
CA THR A 18 6.86 -9.09 -15.30
C THR A 18 6.15 -7.76 -15.54
N GLU A 19 5.33 -7.67 -16.57
CA GLU A 19 4.55 -6.47 -16.88
C GLU A 19 3.60 -6.12 -15.74
N LYS A 20 2.91 -7.12 -15.19
CA LYS A 20 2.02 -6.92 -14.04
C LYS A 20 2.78 -6.44 -12.82
N ALA A 21 3.96 -7.01 -12.57
CA ALA A 21 4.79 -6.60 -11.44
C ALA A 21 5.27 -5.16 -11.60
N ILE A 22 5.69 -4.78 -12.80
CA ILE A 22 6.11 -3.41 -13.11
C ILE A 22 4.94 -2.45 -12.96
N ALA A 23 3.78 -2.80 -13.51
CA ALA A 23 2.58 -1.97 -13.41
C ALA A 23 2.17 -1.75 -11.94
N ALA A 24 2.24 -2.79 -11.12
CA ALA A 24 1.92 -2.70 -9.70
C ALA A 24 2.90 -1.78 -8.96
N ARG A 25 4.19 -1.88 -9.25
CA ARG A 25 5.22 -1.01 -8.66
C ARG A 25 5.00 0.44 -9.06
N CYS A 26 4.73 0.68 -10.34
CA CYS A 26 4.48 2.03 -10.86
C CYS A 26 3.24 2.64 -10.21
N ARG A 27 2.17 1.86 -10.08
CA ARG A 27 0.94 2.34 -9.46
C ARG A 27 1.16 2.70 -7.99
N ARG A 28 1.87 1.85 -7.24
CA ARG A 28 2.19 2.13 -5.84
C ARG A 28 3.06 3.37 -5.69
N ALA A 29 4.08 3.49 -6.53
CA ALA A 29 4.95 4.67 -6.52
C ALA A 29 4.18 5.94 -6.84
N GLU A 30 3.27 5.89 -7.81
CA GLU A 30 2.41 7.01 -8.20
C GLU A 30 1.55 7.46 -7.03
N VAL A 31 0.87 6.53 -6.36
CA VAL A 31 0.02 6.84 -5.21
C VAL A 31 0.83 7.46 -4.08
N LYS A 32 2.00 6.90 -3.77
CA LYS A 32 2.88 7.43 -2.73
C LYS A 32 3.35 8.84 -3.06
N GLN A 33 3.71 9.08 -4.31
CA GLN A 33 4.17 10.39 -4.75
C GLN A 33 3.05 11.42 -4.68
N GLN A 34 1.86 11.06 -5.11
CA GLN A 34 0.70 11.95 -5.05
C GLN A 34 0.33 12.30 -3.61
N LEU A 35 0.42 11.33 -2.70
CA LEU A 35 0.21 11.58 -1.27
C LEU A 35 1.25 12.54 -0.70
N HIS A 36 2.52 12.32 -1.05
CA HIS A 36 3.62 13.16 -0.60
C HIS A 36 3.46 14.60 -1.10
N ASP A 37 3.04 14.75 -2.35
CA ASP A 37 2.89 16.05 -2.99
C ASP A 37 1.58 16.77 -2.59
N GLY A 38 0.71 16.09 -1.86
CA GLY A 38 -0.57 16.66 -1.47
C GLY A 38 -1.61 16.70 -2.58
N LYS A 39 -1.39 15.99 -3.68
CA LYS A 39 -2.32 15.93 -4.81
C LYS A 39 -3.55 15.10 -4.52
N ILE A 40 -3.42 14.09 -3.67
CA ILE A 40 -4.52 13.27 -3.18
C ILE A 40 -4.43 13.17 -1.67
N SER A 41 -5.57 13.00 -1.01
CA SER A 41 -5.62 12.85 0.44
C SER A 41 -5.55 11.37 0.82
N LEU A 42 -5.27 11.11 2.10
CA LEU A 42 -5.32 9.74 2.63
C LEU A 42 -6.73 9.17 2.49
N GLU A 43 -7.74 9.98 2.71
CA GLU A 43 -9.14 9.57 2.53
C GLU A 43 -9.40 9.11 1.10
N ASP A 44 -8.88 9.83 0.11
CA ASP A 44 -9.01 9.45 -1.29
C ASP A 44 -8.44 8.06 -1.54
N VAL A 45 -7.25 7.79 -1.00
CA VAL A 45 -6.58 6.49 -1.15
C VAL A 45 -7.38 5.38 -0.46
N LEU A 46 -7.88 5.63 0.73
CA LEU A 46 -8.68 4.65 1.47
C LEU A 46 -10.00 4.33 0.78
N ASN A 47 -10.49 5.24 -0.05
CA ASN A 47 -11.70 5.04 -0.84
C ASN A 47 -11.46 4.34 -2.17
N MET A 48 -10.21 4.13 -2.57
CA MET A 48 -9.84 3.42 -3.80
C MET A 48 -9.94 1.89 -3.66
N LYS A 49 -11.03 1.42 -3.09
CA LYS A 49 -11.23 -0.01 -2.81
C LYS A 49 -11.39 -0.86 -4.06
N ASP A 50 -11.72 -0.24 -5.18
CA ASP A 50 -11.88 -0.93 -6.46
C ASP A 50 -10.55 -1.17 -7.17
N ASP A 51 -9.49 -0.49 -6.74
CA ASP A 51 -8.15 -0.68 -7.31
C ASP A 51 -7.45 -1.82 -6.57
N PRO A 52 -7.21 -2.98 -7.23
CA PRO A 52 -6.64 -4.14 -6.56
C PRO A 52 -5.19 -3.92 -6.11
N ILE A 53 -4.46 -3.01 -6.74
CA ILE A 53 -3.09 -2.70 -6.36
C ILE A 53 -3.08 -1.82 -5.10
N VAL A 54 -3.85 -0.75 -5.12
CA VAL A 54 -3.97 0.19 -3.99
C VAL A 54 -4.53 -0.52 -2.77
N ASN A 55 -5.53 -1.36 -2.95
CA ASN A 55 -6.17 -2.12 -1.87
C ASN A 55 -5.20 -3.00 -1.08
N ARG A 56 -4.14 -3.47 -1.73
CA ARG A 56 -3.14 -4.33 -1.12
C ARG A 56 -1.99 -3.57 -0.48
N MET A 57 -1.95 -2.25 -0.63
CA MET A 57 -0.92 -1.44 -0.02
C MET A 57 -1.08 -1.44 1.49
N ARG A 58 0.05 -1.42 2.20
CA ARG A 58 0.04 -1.37 3.67
C ARG A 58 -0.20 0.05 4.14
N ILE A 59 -0.91 0.19 5.23
CA ILE A 59 -1.17 1.50 5.83
C ILE A 59 0.15 2.17 6.21
N GLU A 60 1.11 1.41 6.71
CA GLU A 60 2.44 1.90 7.03
C GLU A 60 3.11 2.59 5.84
N GLU A 61 3.04 1.97 4.65
CA GLU A 61 3.62 2.56 3.43
C GLU A 61 3.03 3.93 3.12
N LEU A 62 1.72 4.06 3.30
CA LEU A 62 1.02 5.31 3.04
C LEU A 62 1.43 6.40 4.01
N ILE A 63 1.52 6.07 5.29
CA ILE A 63 1.94 7.01 6.33
C ILE A 63 3.37 7.48 6.09
N ARG A 64 4.26 6.55 5.78
CA ARG A 64 5.67 6.87 5.49
C ARG A 64 5.80 7.79 4.29
N ALA A 65 5.06 7.51 3.23
CA ALA A 65 5.09 8.32 2.02
C ALA A 65 4.55 9.73 2.27
N MET A 66 3.42 9.81 2.95
CA MET A 66 2.72 11.07 3.21
C MET A 66 3.53 12.02 4.08
N LEU A 67 4.19 11.50 5.11
CA LEU A 67 4.94 12.30 6.07
C LEU A 67 6.44 12.36 5.77
N GLY A 68 6.94 11.54 4.86
CA GLY A 68 8.38 11.45 4.58
C GLY A 68 9.18 10.94 5.77
N ILE A 69 8.62 10.01 6.54
CA ILE A 69 9.22 9.49 7.77
C ILE A 69 9.66 8.02 7.61
N GLY A 70 10.48 7.57 8.54
CA GLY A 70 10.94 6.18 8.56
C GLY A 70 9.95 5.22 9.19
N ILE A 71 10.26 3.93 9.10
CA ILE A 71 9.44 2.85 9.65
C ILE A 71 9.14 3.04 11.14
N ALA A 72 10.15 3.42 11.93
CA ALA A 72 9.99 3.55 13.39
C ALA A 72 8.88 4.54 13.76
N LYS A 73 8.87 5.71 13.13
CA LYS A 73 7.84 6.72 13.39
C LYS A 73 6.47 6.29 12.89
N ALA A 74 6.42 5.70 11.70
CA ALA A 74 5.17 5.19 11.15
C ALA A 74 4.57 4.12 12.06
N THR A 75 5.39 3.21 12.57
CA THR A 75 4.96 2.17 13.49
C THR A 75 4.39 2.75 14.77
N LYS A 76 5.03 3.78 15.33
CA LYS A 76 4.52 4.48 16.53
C LYS A 76 3.15 5.09 16.30
N ILE A 77 2.94 5.70 15.14
CA ILE A 77 1.65 6.29 14.79
C ILE A 77 0.58 5.19 14.70
N MET A 78 0.91 4.08 14.07
CA MET A 78 -0.02 2.96 13.95
C MET A 78 -0.36 2.35 15.30
N GLU A 79 0.61 2.21 16.19
CA GLU A 79 0.39 1.74 17.56
C GLU A 79 -0.55 2.69 18.31
N LYS A 80 -0.35 3.98 18.18
CA LYS A 80 -1.21 5.00 18.78
C LYS A 80 -2.65 4.89 18.30
N LEU A 81 -2.83 4.55 17.03
CA LEU A 81 -4.15 4.39 16.42
C LEU A 81 -4.71 2.97 16.55
N GLU A 82 -3.97 2.09 17.22
CA GLU A 82 -4.34 0.70 17.43
C GLU A 82 -4.51 -0.07 16.11
N ILE A 83 -3.64 0.20 15.15
CA ILE A 83 -3.61 -0.46 13.85
C ILE A 83 -2.40 -1.38 13.79
N ALA A 84 -2.61 -2.64 13.41
CA ALA A 84 -1.51 -3.61 13.27
C ALA A 84 -0.53 -3.16 12.18
N SER A 85 0.77 -3.37 12.40
CA SER A 85 1.83 -2.92 11.49
C SER A 85 1.73 -3.52 10.08
N ASN A 86 1.11 -4.68 9.95
CA ASN A 86 0.93 -5.36 8.66
C ASN A 86 -0.46 -5.12 8.05
N ARG A 87 -1.26 -4.23 8.61
CA ARG A 87 -2.59 -3.95 8.10
C ARG A 87 -2.53 -3.31 6.73
N ARG A 88 -3.39 -3.82 5.82
CA ARG A 88 -3.52 -3.29 4.46
C ARG A 88 -4.84 -2.55 4.33
N ILE A 89 -4.95 -1.72 3.29
CA ILE A 89 -6.15 -0.92 3.03
C ILE A 89 -7.40 -1.81 3.04
N LYS A 90 -7.37 -2.93 2.34
CA LYS A 90 -8.52 -3.83 2.23
C LYS A 90 -8.96 -4.44 3.56
N GLY A 91 -8.04 -4.52 4.52
CA GLY A 91 -8.34 -5.10 5.83
C GLY A 91 -8.64 -4.06 6.89
N LEU A 92 -8.66 -2.79 6.52
CA LEU A 92 -8.89 -1.71 7.48
C LEU A 92 -10.39 -1.55 7.77
N GLY A 93 -10.75 -1.61 9.04
CA GLY A 93 -12.13 -1.41 9.47
C GLY A 93 -12.57 0.05 9.36
N SER A 94 -13.88 0.29 9.33
CA SER A 94 -14.42 1.64 9.21
C SER A 94 -14.03 2.55 10.38
N ILE A 95 -13.97 2.02 11.58
CA ILE A 95 -13.55 2.78 12.77
C ILE A 95 -12.08 3.16 12.67
N GLN A 96 -11.24 2.21 12.26
CA GLN A 96 -9.81 2.44 12.07
C GLN A 96 -9.54 3.46 10.96
N SER A 97 -10.29 3.36 9.86
CA SER A 97 -10.19 4.34 8.76
C SER A 97 -10.51 5.74 9.24
N ARG A 98 -11.58 5.88 10.01
CA ARG A 98 -11.99 7.18 10.57
C ARG A 98 -10.93 7.75 11.49
N LYS A 99 -10.40 6.95 12.41
CA LYS A 99 -9.33 7.40 13.33
C LYS A 99 -8.10 7.86 12.56
N LEU A 100 -7.73 7.11 11.53
CA LEU A 100 -6.58 7.43 10.71
C LEU A 100 -6.77 8.74 9.96
N ILE A 101 -7.93 8.93 9.35
CA ILE A 101 -8.26 10.16 8.62
C ILE A 101 -8.26 11.36 9.58
N GLU A 102 -8.92 11.23 10.72
CA GLU A 102 -8.98 12.29 11.73
C GLU A 102 -7.59 12.68 12.24
N TYR A 103 -6.73 11.71 12.45
CA TYR A 103 -5.36 11.96 12.91
C TYR A 103 -4.60 12.89 11.97
N PHE A 104 -4.77 12.69 10.66
CA PHE A 104 -4.04 13.46 9.66
C PHE A 104 -4.76 14.72 9.17
N GLN A 105 -5.98 14.96 9.62
CA GLN A 105 -6.71 16.20 9.32
C GLN A 105 -6.39 17.35 10.27
N LYS A 106 -5.64 17.09 11.31
CA LYS A 106 -5.30 18.11 12.31
C LYS A 106 -4.19 19.03 11.84
#